data_f938abac625cea3ca44d2711b3a3cc84
#
_entry.id   f938abac625cea3ca44d2711b3a3cc84
#
_cell.length_a   1.000
_cell.length_b   1.000
_cell.length_c   1.000
_cell.angle_alpha   90.00
_cell.angle_beta   90.00
_cell.angle_gamma   90.00
#
_symmetry.space_group_name_H-M   'P 1'
#
loop_
_entity.id
_entity.type
_entity.pdbx_description
1 polymer ?
#
loop_
_entity_poly.entity_id
_entity_poly.type
_entity_poly.pdbx_seq_one_letter_code
_entity_poly.pdbx_strand_id
1 'polypeptide(L)'
;LYLAFEILDYALLSAPGAPLKKALIDAGIGKDVSGSFDSGIYQPVFSIVAKNANVEQKEAFISTIEDTLRKIAEEGIDKKALRAGINYHEFRFREADFGSYPRGLMYGLQLFDSWLYDEEKPFIHMKAIPTFEFLKEQVETGYFEELIREYILDNPHGSIVIIRPEQGMT
;
A
#
# COMPACT_ATOMS: atom_id res chain seq x y z
N LEU A 1 5.99 3.55 10.15
CA LEU A 1 4.70 3.31 9.48
C LEU A 1 4.83 3.22 7.95
N TYR A 2 5.51 4.15 7.27
CA TYR A 2 5.52 4.22 5.78
C TYR A 2 5.92 2.90 5.12
N LEU A 3 7.08 2.33 5.45
CA LEU A 3 7.52 1.06 4.89
C LEU A 3 6.58 -0.10 5.23
N ALA A 4 5.93 -0.08 6.39
CA ALA A 4 4.96 -1.12 6.75
C ALA A 4 3.75 -1.10 5.80
N PHE A 5 3.27 0.08 5.40
CA PHE A 5 2.17 0.21 4.45
C PHE A 5 2.57 -0.13 3.00
N GLU A 6 3.82 0.13 2.59
CA GLU A 6 4.33 -0.36 1.30
C GLU A 6 4.36 -1.90 1.26
N ILE A 7 4.76 -2.53 2.39
CA ILE A 7 4.74 -3.98 2.54
C ILE A 7 3.31 -4.52 2.56
N LEU A 8 2.37 -3.84 3.23
CA LEU A 8 0.95 -4.18 3.21
C LEU A 8 0.36 -4.08 1.79
N ASP A 9 0.65 -3.00 1.05
CA ASP A 9 0.23 -2.89 -0.35
C ASP A 9 0.73 -4.08 -1.18
N TYR A 10 2.01 -4.42 -1.02
CA TYR A 10 2.57 -5.58 -1.70
C TYR A 10 1.83 -6.87 -1.32
N ALA A 11 1.67 -7.16 -0.05
CA ALA A 11 1.08 -8.41 0.44
C ALA A 11 -0.42 -8.54 0.12
N LEU A 12 -1.17 -7.43 0.13
CA LEU A 12 -2.62 -7.39 -0.05
C LEU A 12 -3.05 -7.29 -1.52
N LEU A 13 -2.26 -6.63 -2.38
CA LEU A 13 -2.67 -6.23 -3.73
C LEU A 13 -1.68 -6.62 -4.84
N SER A 14 -0.37 -6.68 -4.56
CA SER A 14 0.66 -6.81 -5.59
C SER A 14 1.29 -8.20 -5.67
N ALA A 15 1.36 -8.94 -4.56
CA ALA A 15 1.92 -10.29 -4.53
C ALA A 15 1.10 -11.28 -5.38
N PRO A 16 1.73 -12.34 -5.91
CA PRO A 16 0.99 -13.42 -6.56
C PRO A 16 -0.05 -14.01 -5.60
N GLY A 17 -1.33 -14.01 -6.02
CA GLY A 17 -2.44 -14.49 -5.18
C GLY A 17 -2.85 -13.55 -4.05
N ALA A 18 -2.45 -12.27 -4.12
CA ALA A 18 -2.79 -11.26 -3.13
C ALA A 18 -4.30 -11.24 -2.80
N PRO A 19 -4.66 -11.30 -1.51
CA PRO A 19 -6.02 -11.62 -1.09
C PRO A 19 -7.07 -10.58 -1.51
N LEU A 20 -6.77 -9.29 -1.38
CA LEU A 20 -7.69 -8.22 -1.81
C LEU A 20 -7.89 -8.20 -3.32
N LYS A 21 -6.80 -8.30 -4.08
CA LYS A 21 -6.87 -8.38 -5.54
C LYS A 21 -7.71 -9.58 -5.95
N LYS A 22 -7.45 -10.74 -5.36
CA LYS A 22 -8.18 -11.98 -5.63
C LYS A 22 -9.66 -11.85 -5.30
N ALA A 23 -10.00 -11.35 -4.12
CA ALA A 23 -11.39 -11.22 -3.68
C ALA A 23 -12.22 -10.32 -4.63
N LEU A 24 -11.66 -9.19 -5.04
CA LEU A 24 -12.33 -8.26 -5.96
C LEU A 24 -12.50 -8.85 -7.36
N ILE A 25 -11.48 -9.54 -7.88
CA ILE A 25 -11.56 -10.21 -9.18
C ILE A 25 -12.57 -11.37 -9.14
N ASP A 26 -12.55 -12.20 -8.10
CA ASP A 26 -13.47 -13.33 -7.92
C ASP A 26 -14.93 -12.83 -7.77
N ALA A 27 -15.15 -11.67 -7.18
CA ALA A 27 -16.43 -10.99 -7.11
C ALA A 27 -16.86 -10.34 -8.45
N GLY A 28 -16.03 -10.41 -9.49
CA GLY A 28 -16.30 -9.80 -10.79
C GLY A 28 -16.24 -8.27 -10.78
N ILE A 29 -15.54 -7.67 -9.80
CA ILE A 29 -15.43 -6.22 -9.64
C ILE A 29 -14.19 -5.72 -10.38
N GLY A 30 -14.44 -5.08 -11.53
CA GLY A 30 -13.37 -4.60 -12.39
C GLY A 30 -12.67 -5.71 -13.17
N LYS A 31 -11.83 -5.30 -14.11
CA LYS A 31 -10.99 -6.21 -14.92
C LYS A 31 -9.55 -6.28 -14.42
N ASP A 32 -9.13 -5.28 -13.67
CA ASP A 32 -7.84 -5.23 -13.00
C ASP A 32 -7.98 -4.46 -11.68
N VAL A 33 -7.21 -4.88 -10.69
CA VAL A 33 -7.15 -4.26 -9.37
C VAL A 33 -5.71 -3.95 -9.05
N SER A 34 -5.46 -2.74 -8.60
CA SER A 34 -4.14 -2.28 -8.14
C SER A 34 -4.26 -1.52 -6.83
N GLY A 35 -3.18 -1.51 -6.07
CA GLY A 35 -3.02 -0.66 -4.90
C GLY A 35 -1.91 0.35 -5.10
N SER A 36 -1.88 1.33 -4.22
CA SER A 36 -0.73 2.20 -4.04
C SER A 36 -0.74 2.81 -2.64
N PHE A 37 0.44 3.02 -2.10
CA PHE A 37 0.64 3.82 -0.91
C PHE A 37 1.47 5.04 -1.25
N ASP A 38 0.89 6.22 -1.10
CA ASP A 38 1.59 7.49 -1.31
C ASP A 38 2.00 8.07 0.04
N SER A 39 3.30 8.06 0.30
CA SER A 39 3.92 8.57 1.53
C SER A 39 4.60 9.92 1.35
N GLY A 40 4.69 10.43 0.10
CA GLY A 40 5.35 11.71 -0.23
C GLY A 40 4.53 12.96 0.08
N ILE A 41 3.40 12.83 0.75
CA ILE A 41 2.50 13.92 1.12
C ILE A 41 2.30 13.96 2.64
N TYR A 42 1.83 15.12 3.17
CA TYR A 42 1.69 15.33 4.62
C TYR A 42 0.80 14.29 5.30
N GLN A 43 -0.31 13.91 4.67
CA GLN A 43 -1.16 12.80 5.12
C GLN A 43 -1.06 11.67 4.10
N PRO A 44 -0.35 10.58 4.41
CA PRO A 44 -0.22 9.45 3.50
C PRO A 44 -1.57 8.85 3.10
N VAL A 45 -1.66 8.37 1.87
CA VAL A 45 -2.89 7.79 1.33
C VAL A 45 -2.65 6.35 0.88
N PHE A 46 -3.46 5.42 1.41
CA PHE A 46 -3.54 4.05 0.91
C PHE A 46 -4.73 3.95 -0.05
N SER A 47 -4.47 3.57 -1.29
CA SER A 47 -5.48 3.54 -2.35
C SER A 47 -5.69 2.14 -2.91
N ILE A 48 -6.94 1.79 -3.17
CA ILE A 48 -7.33 0.57 -3.87
C ILE A 48 -8.15 0.98 -5.09
N VAL A 49 -7.73 0.55 -6.27
CA VAL A 49 -8.34 0.95 -7.55
C VAL A 49 -8.82 -0.28 -8.31
N ALA A 50 -10.11 -0.33 -8.60
CA ALA A 50 -10.69 -1.29 -9.55
C ALA A 50 -10.90 -0.60 -10.91
N LYS A 51 -10.20 -1.08 -11.93
CA LYS A 51 -10.31 -0.55 -13.30
C LYS A 51 -11.37 -1.29 -14.09
N ASN A 52 -12.11 -0.56 -14.91
CA ASN A 52 -13.20 -1.11 -15.73
C ASN A 52 -14.29 -1.83 -14.89
N ALA A 53 -14.59 -1.28 -13.71
CA ALA A 53 -15.71 -1.67 -12.88
C ALA A 53 -16.98 -0.91 -13.30
N ASN A 54 -18.16 -1.52 -13.05
CA ASN A 54 -19.43 -0.83 -13.25
C ASN A 54 -19.78 -0.01 -12.01
N VAL A 55 -20.49 1.11 -12.21
CA VAL A 55 -20.86 2.01 -11.12
C VAL A 55 -21.77 1.36 -10.10
N GLU A 56 -22.63 0.47 -10.56
CA GLU A 56 -23.56 -0.30 -9.75
C GLU A 56 -22.85 -1.26 -8.78
N GLN A 57 -21.56 -1.54 -9.02
CA GLN A 57 -20.72 -2.38 -8.16
C GLN A 57 -20.09 -1.63 -6.99
N LYS A 58 -20.39 -0.33 -6.80
CA LYS A 58 -19.79 0.49 -5.74
C LYS A 58 -19.93 -0.14 -4.36
N GLU A 59 -21.15 -0.52 -3.97
CA GLU A 59 -21.40 -1.09 -2.64
C GLU A 59 -20.72 -2.47 -2.49
N ALA A 60 -20.74 -3.28 -3.53
CA ALA A 60 -20.03 -4.56 -3.55
C ALA A 60 -18.49 -4.38 -3.45
N PHE A 61 -17.93 -3.34 -4.08
CA PHE A 61 -16.53 -3.00 -3.98
C PHE A 61 -16.14 -2.68 -2.53
N ILE A 62 -16.92 -1.83 -1.85
CA ILE A 62 -16.68 -1.45 -0.47
C ILE A 62 -16.77 -2.67 0.46
N SER A 63 -17.88 -3.40 0.39
CA SER A 63 -18.11 -4.55 1.27
C SER A 63 -17.05 -5.65 1.07
N THR A 64 -16.66 -5.94 -0.18
CA THR A 64 -15.62 -6.94 -0.46
C THR A 64 -14.28 -6.55 0.14
N ILE A 65 -13.90 -5.27 0.10
CA ILE A 65 -12.68 -4.77 0.73
C ILE A 65 -12.77 -4.91 2.25
N GLU A 66 -13.83 -4.39 2.84
CA GLU A 66 -14.00 -4.42 4.30
C GLU A 66 -14.04 -5.84 4.85
N ASP A 67 -14.84 -6.72 4.25
CA ASP A 67 -14.96 -8.11 4.68
C ASP A 67 -13.64 -8.87 4.55
N THR A 68 -12.91 -8.63 3.44
CA THR A 68 -11.60 -9.24 3.23
C THR A 68 -10.58 -8.75 4.24
N LEU A 69 -10.53 -7.44 4.52
CA LEU A 69 -9.61 -6.86 5.48
C LEU A 69 -9.94 -7.29 6.91
N ARG A 70 -11.23 -7.35 7.30
CA ARG A 70 -11.66 -7.87 8.62
C ARG A 70 -11.22 -9.32 8.80
N LYS A 71 -11.46 -10.15 7.78
CA LYS A 71 -11.03 -11.54 7.81
C LYS A 71 -9.51 -11.68 7.98
N ILE A 72 -8.73 -10.90 7.23
CA ILE A 72 -7.27 -10.90 7.33
C ILE A 72 -6.82 -10.42 8.72
N ALA A 73 -7.46 -9.38 9.24
CA ALA A 73 -7.14 -8.86 10.57
C ALA A 73 -7.45 -9.85 11.70
N GLU A 74 -8.42 -10.75 11.51
CA GLU A 74 -8.81 -11.79 12.49
C GLU A 74 -8.02 -13.09 12.33
N GLU A 75 -7.87 -13.57 11.10
CA GLU A 75 -7.25 -14.88 10.79
C GLU A 75 -5.73 -14.79 10.59
N GLY A 76 -5.20 -13.58 10.38
CA GLY A 76 -3.79 -13.32 10.09
C GLY A 76 -3.48 -13.17 8.60
N ILE A 77 -2.43 -12.42 8.33
CA ILE A 77 -1.86 -12.20 6.99
C ILE A 77 -0.92 -13.35 6.62
N ASP A 78 -0.81 -13.68 5.33
CA ASP A 78 0.19 -14.63 4.85
C ASP A 78 1.61 -14.10 5.15
N LYS A 79 2.27 -14.74 6.13
CA LYS A 79 3.61 -14.40 6.58
C LYS A 79 4.66 -14.54 5.48
N LYS A 80 4.45 -15.44 4.51
CA LYS A 80 5.34 -15.57 3.35
C LYS A 80 5.22 -14.36 2.43
N ALA A 81 4.01 -13.86 2.22
CA ALA A 81 3.78 -12.65 1.44
C ALA A 81 4.39 -11.42 2.13
N LEU A 82 4.24 -11.28 3.45
CA LEU A 82 4.90 -10.21 4.22
C LEU A 82 6.41 -10.27 4.09
N ARG A 83 7.02 -11.43 4.30
CA ARG A 83 8.48 -11.60 4.15
C ARG A 83 8.96 -11.32 2.73
N ALA A 84 8.20 -11.74 1.72
CA ALA A 84 8.51 -11.44 0.33
C ALA A 84 8.45 -9.93 0.07
N GLY A 85 7.44 -9.24 0.59
CA GLY A 85 7.33 -7.78 0.51
C GLY A 85 8.49 -7.05 1.19
N ILE A 86 8.85 -7.46 2.41
CA ILE A 86 10.00 -6.89 3.13
C ILE A 86 11.29 -7.07 2.30
N ASN A 87 11.55 -8.29 1.82
CA ASN A 87 12.75 -8.57 1.05
C ASN A 87 12.78 -7.80 -0.28
N TYR A 88 11.64 -7.67 -0.95
CA TYR A 88 11.52 -6.93 -2.19
C TYR A 88 11.85 -5.44 -2.00
N HIS A 89 11.25 -4.79 -0.99
CA HIS A 89 11.49 -3.38 -0.72
C HIS A 89 12.90 -3.13 -0.17
N GLU A 90 13.41 -4.00 0.71
CA GLU A 90 14.78 -3.90 1.22
C GLU A 90 15.81 -4.06 0.10
N PHE A 91 15.62 -5.03 -0.80
CA PHE A 91 16.50 -5.22 -1.95
C PHE A 91 16.54 -3.97 -2.83
N ARG A 92 15.37 -3.44 -3.21
CA ARG A 92 15.29 -2.21 -4.01
C ARG A 92 15.95 -1.02 -3.33
N PHE A 93 15.76 -0.91 -2.01
CA PHE A 93 16.39 0.16 -1.23
C PHE A 93 17.92 0.02 -1.24
N ARG A 94 18.47 -1.19 -1.00
CA ARG A 94 19.92 -1.43 -0.97
C ARG A 94 20.58 -1.22 -2.33
N GLU A 95 19.93 -1.64 -3.39
CA GLU A 95 20.43 -1.50 -4.77
C GLU A 95 20.23 -0.11 -5.35
N ALA A 96 19.51 0.77 -4.65
CA ALA A 96 19.05 2.07 -5.17
C ALA A 96 18.39 1.89 -6.55
N ASP A 97 17.46 0.92 -6.62
CA ASP A 97 16.75 0.58 -7.84
C ASP A 97 15.61 1.55 -8.11
N PHE A 98 15.90 2.58 -8.86
CA PHE A 98 14.95 3.59 -9.33
C PHE A 98 14.62 3.42 -10.82
N GLY A 99 14.87 2.23 -11.37
CA GLY A 99 14.67 1.97 -12.80
C GLY A 99 15.55 2.87 -13.67
N SER A 100 14.95 3.61 -14.59
CA SER A 100 15.65 4.50 -15.52
C SER A 100 15.98 5.90 -14.96
N TYR A 101 15.51 6.22 -13.76
CA TYR A 101 15.74 7.54 -13.18
C TYR A 101 17.14 7.70 -12.58
N PRO A 102 17.77 8.89 -12.70
CA PRO A 102 19.06 9.17 -12.07
C PRO A 102 18.99 9.04 -10.54
N ARG A 103 19.89 8.25 -9.95
CA ARG A 103 19.89 7.98 -8.49
C ARG A 103 19.93 9.24 -7.66
N GLY A 104 20.78 10.21 -8.04
CA GLY A 104 20.90 11.48 -7.31
C GLY A 104 19.60 12.30 -7.30
N LEU A 105 18.85 12.29 -8.41
CA LEU A 105 17.55 12.94 -8.48
C LEU A 105 16.54 12.25 -7.53
N MET A 106 16.48 10.93 -7.56
CA MET A 106 15.54 10.17 -6.73
C MET A 106 15.84 10.33 -5.23
N TYR A 107 17.11 10.28 -4.85
CA TYR A 107 17.49 10.59 -3.47
C TYR A 107 17.15 12.03 -3.08
N GLY A 108 17.35 12.99 -3.98
CA GLY A 108 16.96 14.39 -3.75
C GLY A 108 15.46 14.53 -3.51
N LEU A 109 14.61 13.84 -4.31
CA LEU A 109 13.17 13.84 -4.11
C LEU A 109 12.77 13.19 -2.79
N GLN A 110 13.35 12.04 -2.45
CA GLN A 110 13.08 11.35 -1.17
C GLN A 110 13.44 12.20 0.06
N LEU A 111 14.41 13.09 -0.02
CA LEU A 111 14.69 14.03 1.07
C LEU A 111 13.52 14.97 1.31
N PHE A 112 12.85 15.41 0.27
CA PHE A 112 11.70 16.31 0.39
C PHE A 112 10.47 15.63 1.01
N ASP A 113 10.33 14.31 0.95
CA ASP A 113 9.22 13.58 1.57
C ASP A 113 9.13 13.79 3.10
N SER A 114 10.25 14.15 3.74
CA SER A 114 10.29 14.51 5.15
C SER A 114 10.72 15.96 5.39
N TRP A 115 11.70 16.46 4.64
CA TRP A 115 12.29 17.77 4.89
C TRP A 115 11.29 18.92 4.73
N LEU A 116 10.33 18.81 3.82
CA LEU A 116 9.26 19.81 3.65
C LEU A 116 8.38 19.96 4.90
N TYR A 117 8.32 18.93 5.74
CA TYR A 117 7.45 18.90 6.92
C TYR A 117 8.19 18.95 8.24
N ASP A 118 9.47 18.56 8.26
CA ASP A 118 10.31 18.57 9.46
C ASP A 118 11.77 18.83 9.06
N GLU A 119 12.22 20.07 9.31
CA GLU A 119 13.57 20.53 8.95
C GLU A 119 14.68 19.77 9.70
N GLU A 120 14.35 19.17 10.85
CA GLU A 120 15.31 18.40 11.65
C GLU A 120 15.49 16.96 11.17
N LYS A 121 14.60 16.48 10.26
CA LYS A 121 14.58 15.08 9.80
C LYS A 121 14.70 14.88 8.29
N PRO A 122 15.60 15.59 7.58
CA PRO A 122 15.69 15.49 6.13
C PRO A 122 16.10 14.08 5.63
N PHE A 123 16.78 13.29 6.46
CA PHE A 123 17.36 12.00 6.07
C PHE A 123 16.59 10.78 6.61
N ILE A 124 15.39 10.94 7.15
CA ILE A 124 14.68 9.83 7.81
C ILE A 124 14.37 8.68 6.83
N HIS A 125 13.98 8.99 5.59
CA HIS A 125 13.67 8.01 4.56
C HIS A 125 14.91 7.28 4.03
N MET A 126 16.10 7.89 4.17
CA MET A 126 17.36 7.27 3.74
C MET A 126 17.95 6.31 4.80
N LYS A 127 17.40 6.33 6.02
CA LYS A 127 17.85 5.47 7.14
C LYS A 127 16.90 4.28 7.35
N ALA A 128 16.47 3.63 6.27
CA ALA A 128 15.42 2.62 6.31
C ALA A 128 15.88 1.23 6.81
N ILE A 129 17.18 0.93 6.82
CA ILE A 129 17.68 -0.41 7.17
C ILE A 129 17.22 -0.88 8.56
N PRO A 130 17.35 -0.07 9.65
CA PRO A 130 16.84 -0.50 10.96
C PRO A 130 15.32 -0.74 10.95
N THR A 131 14.58 -0.04 10.09
CA THR A 131 13.13 -0.24 9.97
C THR A 131 12.81 -1.58 9.30
N PHE A 132 13.58 -2.00 8.28
CA PHE A 132 13.41 -3.34 7.69
C PHE A 132 13.71 -4.45 8.70
N GLU A 133 14.76 -4.31 9.51
CA GLU A 133 15.07 -5.29 10.57
C GLU A 133 13.92 -5.36 11.60
N PHE A 134 13.42 -4.22 12.06
CA PHE A 134 12.24 -4.18 12.92
C PHE A 134 11.03 -4.87 12.27
N LEU A 135 10.72 -4.57 11.00
CA LEU A 135 9.56 -5.14 10.34
C LEU A 135 9.67 -6.67 10.13
N LYS A 136 10.88 -7.20 9.95
CA LYS A 136 11.11 -8.66 9.92
C LYS A 136 10.71 -9.33 11.24
N GLU A 137 11.04 -8.71 12.37
CA GLU A 137 10.66 -9.20 13.69
C GLU A 137 9.14 -9.13 13.91
N GLN A 138 8.48 -8.12 13.33
CA GLN A 138 7.05 -7.91 13.48
C GLN A 138 6.16 -8.88 12.68
N VAL A 139 6.70 -9.65 11.76
CA VAL A 139 5.92 -10.60 10.94
C VAL A 139 5.14 -11.62 11.78
N GLU A 140 5.66 -12.00 12.95
CA GLU A 140 5.06 -13.02 13.81
C GLU A 140 4.23 -12.47 14.98
N THR A 141 4.15 -11.13 15.12
CA THR A 141 3.59 -10.49 16.32
C THR A 141 2.14 -10.04 16.19
N GLY A 142 1.56 -10.07 14.99
CA GLY A 142 0.26 -9.48 14.70
C GLY A 142 0.30 -7.97 14.42
N TYR A 143 1.48 -7.39 14.31
CA TYR A 143 1.67 -5.96 14.06
C TYR A 143 1.01 -5.47 12.77
N PHE A 144 1.12 -6.24 11.69
CA PHE A 144 0.52 -5.86 10.40
C PHE A 144 -1.00 -5.93 10.41
N GLU A 145 -1.55 -6.89 11.14
CA GLU A 145 -2.99 -7.03 11.37
C GLU A 145 -3.54 -5.85 12.18
N GLU A 146 -2.79 -5.39 13.17
CA GLU A 146 -3.15 -4.21 13.96
C GLU A 146 -3.13 -2.93 13.13
N LEU A 147 -2.14 -2.76 12.23
CA LEU A 147 -2.12 -1.64 11.29
C LEU A 147 -3.36 -1.62 10.37
N ILE A 148 -3.82 -2.79 9.92
CA ILE A 148 -5.04 -2.89 9.12
C ILE A 148 -6.26 -2.43 9.93
N ARG A 149 -6.38 -2.86 11.19
CA ARG A 149 -7.48 -2.44 12.07
C ARG A 149 -7.46 -0.94 12.30
N GLU A 150 -6.36 -0.44 12.84
CA GLU A 150 -6.26 0.95 13.30
C GLU A 150 -6.31 1.97 12.17
N TYR A 151 -5.58 1.71 11.08
CA TYR A 151 -5.37 2.73 10.04
C TYR A 151 -6.22 2.54 8.78
N ILE A 152 -6.84 1.39 8.58
CA ILE A 152 -7.69 1.17 7.41
C ILE A 152 -9.15 0.95 7.83
N LEU A 153 -9.43 -0.02 8.71
CA LEU A 153 -10.80 -0.39 9.07
C LEU A 153 -11.46 0.64 9.99
N ASP A 154 -10.74 1.09 11.01
CA ASP A 154 -11.24 2.03 12.01
C ASP A 154 -10.99 3.50 11.65
N ASN A 155 -10.39 3.76 10.49
CA ASN A 155 -10.07 5.10 10.04
C ASN A 155 -11.32 5.81 9.49
N PRO A 156 -11.75 6.95 10.09
CA PRO A 156 -12.91 7.70 9.61
C PRO A 156 -12.63 8.49 8.32
N HIS A 157 -11.37 8.61 7.90
CA HIS A 157 -10.95 9.39 6.72
C HIS A 157 -10.89 8.53 5.45
N GLY A 158 -11.99 7.88 5.11
CA GLY A 158 -12.15 7.15 3.86
C GLY A 158 -12.88 7.98 2.80
N SER A 159 -12.48 7.86 1.55
CA SER A 159 -13.19 8.46 0.41
C SER A 159 -13.28 7.50 -0.76
N ILE A 160 -14.37 7.62 -1.54
CA ILE A 160 -14.57 6.83 -2.75
C ILE A 160 -14.74 7.78 -3.92
N VAL A 161 -13.88 7.60 -4.92
CA VAL A 161 -13.90 8.39 -6.15
C VAL A 161 -14.26 7.47 -7.31
N ILE A 162 -15.27 7.87 -8.09
CA ILE A 162 -15.69 7.16 -9.31
C ILE A 162 -15.37 8.04 -10.50
N ILE A 163 -14.48 7.56 -11.36
CA ILE A 163 -14.12 8.21 -12.62
C ILE A 163 -14.86 7.51 -13.75
N ARG A 164 -15.66 8.27 -14.50
CA ARG A 164 -16.41 7.77 -15.66
C ARG A 164 -15.84 8.38 -16.94
N PRO A 165 -15.66 7.58 -18.01
CA PRO A 165 -15.35 8.15 -19.31
C PRO A 165 -16.58 8.89 -19.84
N GLU A 166 -16.37 10.07 -20.40
CA GLU A 166 -17.39 10.84 -21.09
C GLU A 166 -16.96 11.09 -22.55
N GLN A 167 -17.82 10.75 -23.48
CA GLN A 167 -17.52 10.86 -24.90
C GLN A 167 -17.43 12.35 -25.30
N GLY A 168 -16.32 12.76 -25.89
CA GLY A 168 -16.11 14.13 -26.39
C GLY A 168 -15.46 15.08 -25.40
N MET A 169 -14.94 14.61 -24.24
CA MET A 169 -14.17 15.42 -23.30
C MET A 169 -12.66 15.47 -23.60
N THR A 170 -12.20 15.03 -24.77
CA THR A 170 -10.81 15.14 -25.23
C THR A 170 -10.70 16.11 -26.39
#